data_81ccdf9f7712c137d905c2996914aa83
#
_entry.id   81ccdf9f7712c137d905c2996914aa83
#
_cell.length_a   1.000
_cell.length_b   1.000
_cell.length_c   1.000
_cell.angle_alpha   90.00
_cell.angle_beta   90.00
_cell.angle_gamma   90.00
#
_symmetry.space_group_name_H-M   'P 1'
#
loop_
_entity.id
_entity.type
_entity.pdbx_description
1 polymer ?
#
loop_
_entity_poly.entity_id
_entity_poly.type
_entity_poly.pdbx_seq_one_letter_code
_entity_poly.pdbx_strand_id
1 'polypeptide(L)'
;MRYLLKNAKFFSQGVFHLADVFLSDGKIVSIGDGVSPSDDTIVIDISNMVLFPGFVDVHVHLREPGFFYKETIRSGTLAAAHGGFAHVAAMPNLNPVPDCVESLALQRALIEKDALVHVHPYGAITVGEKGEQLADLAGMAPDVIAFSDDGRGVQSESMMRQAMAECRRLGKILAAHCEDNALLRGGYIHDGAYARAHGHRGICSESEWGQIARDVKLAGETGCAYHVCHVSTRESVEVIRAAKRRGVDVTCETAPHYLAFTQDDLQEDGRFKMNPPLRDQADRDALIEGLLDGTIDMLITDHAPHSREEKSKGLEKSAMGVVGLETSFAASYTHLVKKGILPLEKLVELMHTSPMRRFGCGTEIAVGQVADLTVFDLNKTYTVDPEAFLTMGRATPFAGTCLTGACKLTMIGGEIVWKEDML
;
A
#
# COMPACT_ATOMS: atom_id res chain seq x y z
N MET A 1 0.45 29.13 3.93
CA MET A 1 0.55 29.71 2.55
C MET A 1 -0.81 29.69 1.87
N ARG A 2 -0.96 30.46 0.75
CA ARG A 2 -2.19 30.47 -0.07
C ARG A 2 -1.87 29.97 -1.46
N TYR A 3 -2.70 29.07 -1.98
CA TYR A 3 -2.57 28.53 -3.32
C TYR A 3 -3.90 28.59 -4.06
N LEU A 4 -3.85 28.89 -5.34
CA LEU A 4 -4.97 28.75 -6.27
C LEU A 4 -4.59 27.73 -7.34
N LEU A 5 -5.18 26.53 -7.27
CA LEU A 5 -5.05 25.51 -8.30
C LEU A 5 -6.11 25.78 -9.37
N LYS A 6 -5.66 26.35 -10.50
CA LYS A 6 -6.54 26.75 -11.60
C LYS A 6 -6.83 25.61 -12.56
N ASN A 7 -8.04 25.65 -13.13
CA ASN A 7 -8.48 24.70 -14.16
C ASN A 7 -8.40 23.24 -13.67
N ALA A 8 -8.65 22.99 -12.37
CA ALA A 8 -8.52 21.68 -11.77
C ALA A 8 -9.63 20.74 -12.24
N LYS A 9 -9.28 19.69 -12.97
CA LYS A 9 -10.12 18.50 -13.08
C LYS A 9 -9.86 17.65 -11.84
N PHE A 10 -10.79 17.60 -10.89
CA PHE A 10 -10.60 16.92 -9.61
C PHE A 10 -11.64 15.86 -9.32
N PHE A 11 -11.23 14.83 -8.56
CA PHE A 11 -12.10 13.74 -8.11
C PHE A 11 -12.69 14.05 -6.74
N SER A 12 -14.01 14.02 -6.62
CA SER A 12 -14.73 14.16 -5.36
C SER A 12 -16.05 13.41 -5.42
N GLN A 13 -16.45 12.77 -4.32
CA GLN A 13 -17.71 12.04 -4.19
C GLN A 13 -17.97 11.03 -5.32
N GLY A 14 -16.94 10.35 -5.78
CA GLY A 14 -17.03 9.30 -6.79
C GLY A 14 -17.05 9.77 -8.26
N VAL A 15 -16.98 11.08 -8.51
CA VAL A 15 -17.04 11.66 -9.87
C VAL A 15 -15.97 12.75 -10.08
N PHE A 16 -15.71 13.09 -11.35
CA PHE A 16 -14.81 14.18 -11.70
C PHE A 16 -15.57 15.49 -11.91
N HIS A 17 -15.02 16.56 -11.37
CA HIS A 17 -15.49 17.95 -11.51
C HIS A 17 -14.42 18.79 -12.19
N LEU A 18 -14.79 19.97 -12.68
CA LEU A 18 -13.87 20.98 -13.20
C LEU A 18 -14.18 22.32 -12.51
N ALA A 19 -13.23 22.85 -11.73
CA ALA A 19 -13.31 24.15 -11.09
C ALA A 19 -11.92 24.55 -10.56
N ASP A 20 -11.77 25.82 -10.18
CA ASP A 20 -10.61 26.28 -9.43
C ASP A 20 -10.71 25.81 -7.97
N VAL A 21 -9.59 25.45 -7.35
CA VAL A 21 -9.51 25.04 -5.95
C VAL A 21 -8.59 26.00 -5.20
N PHE A 22 -9.14 26.73 -4.22
CA PHE A 22 -8.40 27.70 -3.43
C PHE A 22 -8.08 27.15 -2.04
N LEU A 23 -6.80 27.25 -1.69
CA LEU A 23 -6.23 26.75 -0.43
C LEU A 23 -5.72 27.91 0.40
N SER A 24 -6.00 27.91 1.71
CA SER A 24 -5.41 28.82 2.69
C SER A 24 -5.29 28.10 4.03
N ASP A 25 -4.19 28.36 4.73
CA ASP A 25 -3.94 27.85 6.07
C ASP A 25 -4.12 26.33 6.19
N GLY A 26 -3.62 25.61 5.20
CA GLY A 26 -3.63 24.16 5.15
C GLY A 26 -4.94 23.51 4.75
N LYS A 27 -5.97 24.31 4.39
CA LYS A 27 -7.32 23.81 4.07
C LYS A 27 -7.81 24.25 2.72
N ILE A 28 -8.75 23.49 2.17
CA ILE A 28 -9.54 23.88 1.01
C ILE A 28 -10.60 24.89 1.46
N VAL A 29 -10.49 26.14 1.03
CA VAL A 29 -11.39 27.23 1.48
C VAL A 29 -12.53 27.47 0.51
N SER A 30 -12.29 27.27 -0.80
CA SER A 30 -13.36 27.34 -1.80
C SER A 30 -13.05 26.46 -3.00
N ILE A 31 -14.14 26.03 -3.64
CA ILE A 31 -14.12 25.29 -4.92
C ILE A 31 -15.13 26.00 -5.82
N GLY A 32 -14.70 26.51 -6.97
CA GLY A 32 -15.57 27.23 -7.92
C GLY A 32 -14.78 28.24 -8.74
N ASP A 33 -15.43 28.75 -9.78
CA ASP A 33 -14.83 29.73 -10.68
C ASP A 33 -14.84 31.15 -10.06
N GLY A 34 -13.90 31.98 -10.53
CA GLY A 34 -13.89 33.42 -10.22
C GLY A 34 -13.27 33.79 -8.87
N VAL A 35 -12.50 32.91 -8.25
CA VAL A 35 -11.67 33.27 -7.10
C VAL A 35 -10.60 34.25 -7.58
N SER A 36 -10.64 35.50 -7.09
CA SER A 36 -9.61 36.49 -7.36
C SER A 36 -8.44 36.27 -6.38
N PRO A 37 -7.25 35.88 -6.88
CA PRO A 37 -6.10 35.71 -6.00
C PRO A 37 -5.67 37.06 -5.44
N SER A 38 -5.29 37.09 -4.15
CA SER A 38 -4.57 38.23 -3.56
C SER A 38 -3.10 38.17 -3.96
N ASP A 39 -2.37 39.28 -3.74
CA ASP A 39 -0.95 39.41 -4.12
C ASP A 39 -0.04 38.36 -3.47
N ASP A 40 -0.46 37.76 -2.35
CA ASP A 40 0.24 36.70 -1.62
C ASP A 40 -0.18 35.28 -2.02
N THR A 41 -1.00 35.11 -3.06
CA THR A 41 -1.48 33.82 -3.55
C THR A 41 -0.59 33.28 -4.64
N ILE A 42 -0.06 32.07 -4.44
CA ILE A 42 0.66 31.31 -5.47
C ILE A 42 -0.37 30.65 -6.39
N VAL A 43 -0.34 31.02 -7.67
CA VAL A 43 -1.25 30.45 -8.67
C VAL A 43 -0.52 29.33 -9.41
N ILE A 44 -1.11 28.13 -9.41
CA ILE A 44 -0.61 26.96 -10.15
C ILE A 44 -1.70 26.54 -11.14
N ASP A 45 -1.39 26.67 -12.44
CA ASP A 45 -2.28 26.18 -13.50
C ASP A 45 -2.05 24.70 -13.75
N ILE A 46 -3.07 23.90 -13.47
CA ILE A 46 -3.06 22.45 -13.65
C ILE A 46 -3.96 22.01 -14.80
N SER A 47 -4.12 22.89 -15.82
CA SER A 47 -4.81 22.53 -17.06
C SER A 47 -4.22 21.25 -17.67
N ASN A 48 -5.11 20.35 -18.15
CA ASN A 48 -4.75 19.04 -18.71
C ASN A 48 -4.15 18.03 -17.71
N MET A 49 -4.13 18.36 -16.43
CA MET A 49 -3.78 17.45 -15.35
C MET A 49 -5.02 17.09 -14.53
N VAL A 50 -4.87 16.12 -13.62
CA VAL A 50 -5.95 15.71 -12.74
C VAL A 50 -5.50 15.88 -11.29
N LEU A 51 -6.33 16.54 -10.49
CA LEU A 51 -6.17 16.66 -9.06
C LEU A 51 -6.92 15.53 -8.37
N PHE A 52 -6.20 14.75 -7.58
CA PHE A 52 -6.74 13.70 -6.72
C PHE A 52 -6.62 14.10 -5.25
N PRO A 53 -7.46 13.57 -4.35
CA PRO A 53 -7.10 13.52 -2.95
C PRO A 53 -5.80 12.70 -2.82
N GLY A 54 -4.95 13.04 -1.87
CA GLY A 54 -3.72 12.30 -1.65
C GLY A 54 -4.01 10.83 -1.39
N PHE A 55 -3.31 9.93 -2.08
CA PHE A 55 -3.56 8.49 -1.98
C PHE A 55 -3.19 7.95 -0.60
N VAL A 56 -3.76 6.80 -0.26
CA VAL A 56 -3.57 6.09 1.01
C VAL A 56 -3.01 4.71 0.72
N ASP A 57 -1.83 4.40 1.26
CA ASP A 57 -1.23 3.08 1.18
C ASP A 57 -1.19 2.45 2.58
N VAL A 58 -1.95 1.40 2.78
CA VAL A 58 -2.06 0.78 4.10
C VAL A 58 -1.03 -0.33 4.33
N HIS A 59 -0.06 -0.49 3.41
CA HIS A 59 0.95 -1.55 3.51
C HIS A 59 2.31 -1.12 2.95
N VAL A 60 3.19 -0.56 3.81
CA VAL A 60 4.55 -0.19 3.44
C VAL A 60 5.56 -0.57 4.52
N HIS A 61 6.84 -0.72 4.14
CA HIS A 61 7.95 -1.02 5.02
C HIS A 61 8.95 0.14 5.02
N LEU A 62 8.92 1.00 6.03
CA LEU A 62 9.82 2.15 6.14
C LEU A 62 11.15 1.83 6.83
N ARG A 63 11.31 0.59 7.33
CA ARG A 63 12.57 0.01 7.83
C ARG A 63 13.21 0.68 9.05
N GLU A 64 12.71 1.79 9.54
CA GLU A 64 13.16 2.44 10.77
C GLU A 64 12.14 2.29 11.92
N PRO A 65 12.65 1.99 13.11
CA PRO A 65 14.04 1.79 13.52
C PRO A 65 14.67 0.45 13.08
N GLY A 66 15.99 0.40 13.05
CA GLY A 66 16.79 -0.84 13.00
C GLY A 66 17.34 -1.24 11.63
N PHE A 67 16.69 -0.88 10.52
CA PHE A 67 17.13 -1.28 9.17
C PHE A 67 17.32 -0.09 8.23
N PHE A 68 17.81 1.03 8.76
CA PHE A 68 18.01 2.30 8.03
C PHE A 68 18.90 2.18 6.78
N TYR A 69 19.69 1.11 6.66
CA TYR A 69 20.49 0.85 5.46
C TYR A 69 19.68 0.35 4.27
N LYS A 70 18.42 -0.05 4.49
CA LYS A 70 17.48 -0.46 3.44
C LYS A 70 16.56 0.68 3.02
N GLU A 71 16.10 1.46 4.01
CA GLU A 71 15.21 2.61 3.85
C GLU A 71 15.20 3.43 5.13
N THR A 72 14.90 4.73 5.02
CA THR A 72 14.62 5.61 6.15
C THR A 72 13.19 6.12 6.05
N ILE A 73 12.61 6.56 7.17
CA ILE A 73 11.30 7.23 7.17
C ILE A 73 11.31 8.41 6.20
N ARG A 74 12.40 9.20 6.19
CA ARG A 74 12.50 10.35 5.29
C ARG A 74 12.52 9.95 3.81
N SER A 75 13.34 8.99 3.40
CA SER A 75 13.42 8.57 2.00
C SER A 75 12.16 7.84 1.53
N GLY A 76 11.59 6.95 2.37
CA GLY A 76 10.35 6.26 2.06
C GLY A 76 9.14 7.21 1.97
N THR A 77 9.06 8.22 2.85
CA THR A 77 7.98 9.22 2.78
C THR A 77 8.17 10.22 1.64
N LEU A 78 9.40 10.50 1.22
CA LEU A 78 9.68 11.26 0.00
C LEU A 78 9.25 10.48 -1.25
N ALA A 79 9.53 9.17 -1.30
CA ALA A 79 9.06 8.29 -2.36
C ALA A 79 7.52 8.18 -2.37
N ALA A 80 6.88 8.15 -1.20
CA ALA A 80 5.43 8.20 -1.08
C ALA A 80 4.87 9.50 -1.67
N ALA A 81 5.44 10.64 -1.32
CA ALA A 81 5.05 11.94 -1.88
C ALA A 81 5.23 11.98 -3.40
N HIS A 82 6.34 11.45 -3.93
CA HIS A 82 6.56 11.32 -5.39
C HIS A 82 5.52 10.39 -6.05
N GLY A 83 5.07 9.36 -5.36
CA GLY A 83 4.01 8.47 -5.83
C GLY A 83 2.59 9.02 -5.68
N GLY A 84 2.41 10.20 -5.09
CA GLY A 84 1.10 10.82 -4.85
C GLY A 84 0.40 10.36 -3.58
N PHE A 85 1.09 9.67 -2.68
CA PHE A 85 0.54 9.21 -1.41
C PHE A 85 0.69 10.29 -0.33
N ALA A 86 -0.43 10.61 0.33
CA ALA A 86 -0.46 11.50 1.48
C ALA A 86 -0.44 10.73 2.82
N HIS A 87 -0.90 9.50 2.81
CA HIS A 87 -0.96 8.63 3.99
C HIS A 87 -0.35 7.27 3.68
N VAL A 88 0.53 6.81 4.56
CA VAL A 88 1.12 5.47 4.48
C VAL A 88 1.03 4.78 5.84
N ALA A 89 0.73 3.48 5.86
CA ALA A 89 0.72 2.70 7.10
C ALA A 89 1.94 1.76 7.13
N ALA A 90 2.81 1.96 8.15
CA ALA A 90 4.10 1.31 8.26
C ALA A 90 4.01 0.01 9.05
N MET A 91 4.35 -1.12 8.41
CA MET A 91 4.35 -2.46 9.01
C MET A 91 5.38 -2.60 10.15
N PRO A 92 5.11 -3.50 11.13
CA PRO A 92 5.85 -3.54 12.40
C PRO A 92 7.16 -4.34 12.35
N ASN A 93 7.54 -4.94 11.24
CA ASN A 93 8.75 -5.76 11.11
C ASN A 93 10.05 -4.95 11.18
N LEU A 94 10.29 -4.37 12.34
CA LEU A 94 11.38 -3.44 12.68
C LEU A 94 12.31 -4.01 13.76
N ASN A 95 13.33 -3.24 14.15
CA ASN A 95 14.22 -3.61 15.26
C ASN A 95 14.54 -2.38 16.13
N PRO A 96 13.96 -2.24 17.33
CA PRO A 96 13.04 -3.23 17.93
C PRO A 96 11.68 -3.28 17.23
N VAL A 97 11.02 -4.44 17.32
CA VAL A 97 9.62 -4.62 16.91
C VAL A 97 8.74 -3.74 17.81
N PRO A 98 7.75 -2.98 17.28
CA PRO A 98 6.79 -2.21 18.08
C PRO A 98 5.73 -3.14 18.70
N ASP A 99 6.12 -3.88 19.73
CA ASP A 99 5.31 -4.86 20.47
C ASP A 99 4.90 -4.39 21.88
N CYS A 100 5.33 -3.20 22.28
CA CYS A 100 4.95 -2.51 23.50
C CYS A 100 5.00 -0.97 23.28
N VAL A 101 4.50 -0.22 24.26
CA VAL A 101 4.46 1.26 24.20
C VAL A 101 5.84 1.84 24.01
N GLU A 102 6.85 1.31 24.68
CA GLU A 102 8.21 1.82 24.64
C GLU A 102 8.88 1.63 23.26
N SER A 103 8.74 0.45 22.65
CA SER A 103 9.28 0.18 21.31
C SER A 103 8.52 0.97 20.23
N LEU A 104 7.21 1.10 20.36
CA LEU A 104 6.40 1.95 19.47
C LEU A 104 6.78 3.42 19.57
N ALA A 105 7.08 3.93 20.77
CA ALA A 105 7.50 5.31 20.98
C ALA A 105 8.79 5.66 20.22
N LEU A 106 9.72 4.71 20.05
CA LEU A 106 10.93 4.92 19.25
C LEU A 106 10.60 5.17 17.77
N GLN A 107 9.69 4.37 17.20
CA GLN A 107 9.25 4.56 15.81
C GLN A 107 8.52 5.89 15.65
N ARG A 108 7.61 6.23 16.58
CA ARG A 108 6.85 7.48 16.53
C ARG A 108 7.74 8.72 16.59
N ALA A 109 8.77 8.70 17.41
CA ALA A 109 9.73 9.81 17.50
C ALA A 109 10.47 10.04 16.17
N LEU A 110 10.81 8.96 15.44
CA LEU A 110 11.41 9.08 14.11
C LEU A 110 10.39 9.56 13.07
N ILE A 111 9.14 9.11 13.14
CA ILE A 111 8.05 9.59 12.28
C ILE A 111 7.84 11.10 12.47
N GLU A 112 7.70 11.56 13.70
CA GLU A 112 7.51 12.99 14.01
C GLU A 112 8.66 13.86 13.49
N LYS A 113 9.88 13.35 13.56
CA LYS A 113 11.08 14.07 13.13
C LYS A 113 11.27 14.13 11.62
N ASP A 114 11.05 13.03 10.91
CA ASP A 114 11.59 12.83 9.56
C ASP A 114 10.51 12.60 8.48
N ALA A 115 9.25 12.35 8.85
CA ALA A 115 8.20 12.07 7.88
C ALA A 115 7.77 13.32 7.09
N LEU A 116 7.60 13.15 5.78
CA LEU A 116 7.10 14.17 4.85
C LEU A 116 5.62 14.00 4.52
N VAL A 117 5.07 12.80 4.72
CA VAL A 117 3.65 12.48 4.58
C VAL A 117 3.16 11.89 5.89
N HIS A 118 1.84 11.72 6.04
CA HIS A 118 1.28 11.10 7.25
C HIS A 118 1.66 9.63 7.33
N VAL A 119 2.37 9.25 8.39
CA VAL A 119 2.76 7.85 8.66
C VAL A 119 1.97 7.32 9.84
N HIS A 120 1.28 6.21 9.62
CA HIS A 120 0.46 5.51 10.61
C HIS A 120 1.15 4.18 10.97
N PRO A 121 1.71 4.01 12.18
CA PRO A 121 2.37 2.77 12.56
C PRO A 121 1.37 1.64 12.78
N TYR A 122 1.75 0.41 12.43
CA TYR A 122 1.17 -0.81 12.97
C TYR A 122 1.85 -1.18 14.28
N GLY A 123 1.07 -1.78 15.22
CA GLY A 123 1.63 -2.51 16.35
C GLY A 123 1.76 -4.00 15.99
N ALA A 124 2.76 -4.69 16.55
CA ALA A 124 2.85 -6.14 16.42
C ALA A 124 1.72 -6.84 17.16
N ILE A 125 1.26 -7.97 16.60
CA ILE A 125 0.27 -8.85 17.26
C ILE A 125 0.94 -9.62 18.41
N THR A 126 2.16 -10.12 18.17
CA THR A 126 2.88 -10.93 19.13
C THR A 126 4.24 -10.35 19.47
N VAL A 127 4.75 -10.67 20.66
CA VAL A 127 6.06 -10.21 21.14
C VAL A 127 7.15 -10.65 20.16
N GLY A 128 7.86 -9.64 19.59
CA GLY A 128 8.90 -9.84 18.60
C GLY A 128 8.44 -10.54 17.32
N GLU A 129 7.13 -10.54 17.02
CA GLU A 129 6.51 -11.24 15.86
C GLU A 129 6.83 -12.75 15.87
N LYS A 130 6.85 -13.39 17.04
CA LYS A 130 7.23 -14.81 17.18
C LYS A 130 6.03 -15.78 17.22
N GLY A 131 4.80 -15.24 17.31
CA GLY A 131 3.58 -16.05 17.38
C GLY A 131 3.36 -16.80 18.70
N GLU A 132 4.16 -16.52 19.75
CA GLU A 132 4.16 -17.27 21.01
C GLU A 132 3.40 -16.59 22.15
N GLN A 133 3.43 -15.25 22.20
CA GLN A 133 2.82 -14.44 23.24
C GLN A 133 2.24 -13.17 22.63
N LEU A 134 1.04 -12.75 23.05
CA LEU A 134 0.46 -11.47 22.65
C LEU A 134 1.35 -10.29 23.08
N ALA A 135 1.51 -9.34 22.20
CA ALA A 135 2.11 -8.04 22.48
C ALA A 135 1.21 -7.19 23.40
N ASP A 136 1.66 -6.03 23.82
CA ASP A 136 0.83 -5.08 24.58
C ASP A 136 -0.15 -4.33 23.67
N LEU A 137 -1.14 -5.07 23.13
CA LEU A 137 -2.13 -4.51 22.21
C LEU A 137 -2.91 -3.35 22.85
N ALA A 138 -3.26 -3.49 24.13
CA ALA A 138 -4.06 -2.48 24.83
C ALA A 138 -3.30 -1.17 25.02
N GLY A 139 -2.03 -1.25 25.42
CA GLY A 139 -1.18 -0.08 25.59
C GLY A 139 -0.90 0.63 24.28
N MET A 140 -0.70 -0.11 23.17
CA MET A 140 -0.40 0.46 21.87
C MET A 140 -1.64 0.95 21.10
N ALA A 141 -2.84 0.46 21.41
CA ALA A 141 -4.05 0.74 20.62
C ALA A 141 -4.33 2.23 20.34
N PRO A 142 -4.09 3.19 21.24
CA PRO A 142 -4.33 4.61 20.94
C PRO A 142 -3.44 5.16 19.81
N ASP A 143 -2.26 4.59 19.62
CA ASP A 143 -1.17 5.14 18.82
C ASP A 143 -0.90 4.35 17.52
N VAL A 144 -1.64 3.28 17.26
CA VAL A 144 -1.49 2.45 16.05
C VAL A 144 -2.76 2.47 15.20
N ILE A 145 -2.59 2.32 13.88
CA ILE A 145 -3.71 2.23 12.95
C ILE A 145 -4.39 0.86 13.04
N ALA A 146 -3.62 -0.21 13.18
CA ALA A 146 -4.04 -1.60 13.27
C ALA A 146 -2.92 -2.45 13.88
N PHE A 147 -3.13 -3.79 13.96
CA PHE A 147 -2.12 -4.75 14.43
C PHE A 147 -1.79 -5.76 13.34
N SER A 148 -0.50 -6.10 13.22
CA SER A 148 0.00 -7.09 12.26
C SER A 148 1.28 -7.77 12.76
N ASP A 149 1.52 -9.03 12.35
CA ASP A 149 2.83 -9.68 12.38
C ASP A 149 3.29 -9.89 10.93
N ASP A 150 3.33 -8.81 10.15
CA ASP A 150 3.60 -8.88 8.72
C ASP A 150 4.96 -9.48 8.40
N GLY A 151 4.99 -10.30 7.32
CA GLY A 151 6.15 -11.06 6.87
C GLY A 151 6.41 -12.37 7.64
N ARG A 152 5.61 -12.70 8.67
CA ARG A 152 5.72 -13.96 9.43
C ARG A 152 4.41 -14.71 9.58
N GLY A 153 3.31 -13.99 9.71
CA GLY A 153 2.00 -14.55 9.98
C GLY A 153 1.87 -15.26 11.34
N VAL A 154 0.68 -15.28 11.91
CA VAL A 154 0.41 -16.00 13.17
C VAL A 154 0.03 -17.44 12.86
N GLN A 155 0.92 -18.38 13.12
CA GLN A 155 0.74 -19.80 12.76
C GLN A 155 -0.29 -20.53 13.62
N SER A 156 -0.35 -20.21 14.92
CA SER A 156 -1.25 -20.86 15.88
C SER A 156 -2.68 -20.32 15.78
N GLU A 157 -3.66 -21.21 15.53
CA GLU A 157 -5.08 -20.85 15.53
C GLU A 157 -5.51 -20.27 16.89
N SER A 158 -5.03 -20.83 18.00
CA SER A 158 -5.37 -20.34 19.34
C SER A 158 -4.82 -18.94 19.61
N MET A 159 -3.60 -18.64 19.15
CA MET A 159 -3.00 -17.31 19.26
C MET A 159 -3.75 -16.30 18.38
N MET A 160 -4.06 -16.64 17.12
CA MET A 160 -4.83 -15.80 16.22
C MET A 160 -6.22 -15.49 16.81
N ARG A 161 -6.90 -16.48 17.38
CA ARG A 161 -8.20 -16.29 18.05
C ARG A 161 -8.11 -15.33 19.23
N GLN A 162 -7.07 -15.44 20.06
CA GLN A 162 -6.84 -14.52 21.17
C GLN A 162 -6.57 -13.10 20.68
N ALA A 163 -5.71 -12.95 19.67
CA ALA A 163 -5.41 -11.66 19.04
C ALA A 163 -6.66 -11.01 18.47
N MET A 164 -7.48 -11.76 17.72
CA MET A 164 -8.75 -11.27 17.16
C MET A 164 -9.74 -10.85 18.23
N ALA A 165 -9.88 -11.63 19.32
CA ALA A 165 -10.75 -11.27 20.43
C ALA A 165 -10.30 -9.95 21.10
N GLU A 166 -9.00 -9.77 21.27
CA GLU A 166 -8.46 -8.54 21.85
C GLU A 166 -8.59 -7.35 20.90
N CYS A 167 -8.29 -7.49 19.60
CA CYS A 167 -8.51 -6.46 18.60
C CYS A 167 -10.00 -6.04 18.55
N ARG A 168 -10.93 -7.01 18.60
CA ARG A 168 -12.37 -6.74 18.70
C ARG A 168 -12.72 -5.91 19.92
N ARG A 169 -12.18 -6.27 21.09
CA ARG A 169 -12.39 -5.54 22.36
C ARG A 169 -11.88 -4.09 22.26
N LEU A 170 -10.76 -3.88 21.57
CA LEU A 170 -10.12 -2.57 21.40
C LEU A 170 -10.69 -1.75 20.24
N GLY A 171 -11.59 -2.33 19.42
CA GLY A 171 -12.10 -1.66 18.20
C GLY A 171 -11.04 -1.48 17.13
N LYS A 172 -10.04 -2.37 17.07
CA LYS A 172 -8.94 -2.31 16.10
C LYS A 172 -9.05 -3.37 15.02
N ILE A 173 -8.49 -3.08 13.86
CA ILE A 173 -8.32 -4.02 12.76
C ILE A 173 -7.13 -4.94 13.08
N LEU A 174 -7.26 -6.22 12.74
CA LEU A 174 -6.14 -7.15 12.65
C LEU A 174 -5.84 -7.38 11.16
N ALA A 175 -4.65 -6.98 10.72
CA ALA A 175 -4.16 -7.18 9.36
C ALA A 175 -3.17 -8.35 9.33
N ALA A 176 -3.32 -9.27 8.39
CA ALA A 176 -2.54 -10.50 8.39
C ALA A 176 -1.84 -10.76 7.06
N HIS A 177 -0.52 -10.93 7.14
CA HIS A 177 0.27 -11.67 6.16
C HIS A 177 -0.09 -13.15 6.29
N CYS A 178 -0.77 -13.71 5.30
CA CYS A 178 -1.27 -15.07 5.37
C CYS A 178 -0.30 -16.03 4.65
N GLU A 179 0.46 -16.78 5.45
CA GLU A 179 1.41 -17.75 4.95
C GLU A 179 1.59 -18.90 5.97
N ASP A 180 1.21 -20.12 5.56
CA ASP A 180 1.48 -21.33 6.34
C ASP A 180 2.93 -21.75 6.15
N ASN A 181 3.75 -21.53 7.16
CA ASN A 181 5.19 -21.84 7.13
C ASN A 181 5.48 -23.34 6.93
N ALA A 182 4.58 -24.24 7.32
CA ALA A 182 4.76 -25.69 7.14
C ALA A 182 4.70 -26.10 5.65
N LEU A 183 4.02 -25.28 4.81
CA LEU A 183 3.86 -25.52 3.39
C LEU A 183 4.94 -24.88 2.52
N LEU A 184 5.80 -24.00 3.06
CA LEU A 184 6.81 -23.29 2.28
C LEU A 184 7.92 -24.19 1.73
N ARG A 185 8.34 -25.20 2.49
CA ARG A 185 9.37 -26.17 2.09
C ARG A 185 10.66 -25.55 1.54
N GLY A 186 10.99 -24.33 2.02
CA GLY A 186 12.12 -23.54 1.54
C GLY A 186 11.92 -22.94 0.14
N GLY A 187 10.69 -22.82 -0.32
CA GLY A 187 10.30 -22.13 -1.55
C GLY A 187 10.57 -20.63 -1.48
N TYR A 188 10.71 -20.00 -2.65
CA TYR A 188 11.03 -18.58 -2.75
C TYR A 188 10.43 -17.91 -4.00
N ILE A 189 9.77 -18.66 -4.87
CA ILE A 189 8.93 -18.21 -5.98
C ILE A 189 7.68 -19.09 -6.03
N HIS A 190 6.74 -18.82 -6.94
CA HIS A 190 5.55 -19.64 -7.11
C HIS A 190 5.89 -21.08 -7.51
N ASP A 191 5.20 -22.09 -6.92
CA ASP A 191 5.26 -23.49 -7.34
C ASP A 191 4.50 -23.69 -8.66
N GLY A 192 5.05 -23.18 -9.73
CA GLY A 192 4.45 -23.14 -11.05
C GLY A 192 5.34 -23.71 -12.13
N ALA A 193 4.99 -23.39 -13.39
CA ALA A 193 5.70 -23.87 -14.57
C ALA A 193 7.15 -23.37 -14.60
N TYR A 194 7.40 -22.10 -14.23
CA TYR A 194 8.75 -21.53 -14.23
C TYR A 194 9.65 -22.25 -13.22
N ALA A 195 9.19 -22.45 -11.99
CA ALA A 195 9.95 -23.12 -10.94
C ALA A 195 10.35 -24.55 -11.37
N ARG A 196 9.41 -25.31 -11.93
CA ARG A 196 9.68 -26.69 -12.42
C ARG A 196 10.66 -26.70 -13.59
N ALA A 197 10.52 -25.77 -14.54
CA ALA A 197 11.38 -25.71 -15.73
C ALA A 197 12.83 -25.32 -15.41
N HIS A 198 13.04 -24.50 -14.36
CA HIS A 198 14.36 -23.96 -14.01
C HIS A 198 14.95 -24.59 -12.72
N GLY A 199 14.27 -25.59 -12.13
CA GLY A 199 14.76 -26.30 -10.94
C GLY A 199 14.72 -25.49 -9.66
N HIS A 200 13.81 -24.50 -9.54
CA HIS A 200 13.60 -23.71 -8.34
C HIS A 200 12.63 -24.38 -7.36
N ARG A 201 12.73 -24.00 -6.08
CA ARG A 201 11.76 -24.41 -5.05
C ARG A 201 10.58 -23.45 -5.05
N GLY A 202 9.39 -24.02 -5.16
CA GLY A 202 8.15 -23.25 -5.22
C GLY A 202 7.45 -23.08 -3.87
N ILE A 203 6.69 -22.01 -3.74
CA ILE A 203 5.71 -21.76 -2.67
C ILE A 203 4.33 -22.08 -3.26
N CYS A 204 3.65 -23.09 -2.70
CA CYS A 204 2.32 -23.47 -3.17
C CYS A 204 1.27 -22.41 -2.82
N SER A 205 0.20 -22.34 -3.59
CA SER A 205 -0.92 -21.40 -3.36
C SER A 205 -1.63 -21.69 -2.04
N GLU A 206 -1.67 -22.96 -1.59
CA GLU A 206 -2.31 -23.37 -0.35
C GLU A 206 -1.69 -22.72 0.89
N SER A 207 -0.39 -22.38 0.86
CA SER A 207 0.24 -21.66 1.96
C SER A 207 -0.44 -20.32 2.27
N GLU A 208 -1.00 -19.64 1.26
CA GLU A 208 -1.74 -18.39 1.40
C GLU A 208 -3.21 -18.65 1.71
N TRP A 209 -3.95 -19.29 0.78
CA TRP A 209 -5.41 -19.40 0.91
C TRP A 209 -5.86 -20.29 2.08
N GLY A 210 -5.04 -21.27 2.47
CA GLY A 210 -5.34 -22.14 3.62
C GLY A 210 -5.37 -21.37 4.94
N GLN A 211 -4.39 -20.47 5.14
CA GLN A 211 -4.38 -19.60 6.31
C GLN A 211 -5.51 -18.55 6.24
N ILE A 212 -5.79 -17.97 5.06
CA ILE A 212 -6.93 -17.05 4.88
C ILE A 212 -8.24 -17.76 5.26
N ALA A 213 -8.45 -19.01 4.82
CA ALA A 213 -9.66 -19.77 5.14
C ALA A 213 -9.82 -20.00 6.65
N ARG A 214 -8.73 -20.31 7.36
CA ARG A 214 -8.71 -20.38 8.83
C ARG A 214 -9.11 -19.04 9.45
N ASP A 215 -8.47 -17.97 9.02
CA ASP A 215 -8.56 -16.66 9.68
C ASP A 215 -9.90 -15.96 9.43
N VAL A 216 -10.48 -16.06 8.23
CA VAL A 216 -11.83 -15.51 7.99
C VAL A 216 -12.92 -16.25 8.77
N LYS A 217 -12.72 -17.56 9.06
CA LYS A 217 -13.59 -18.31 9.97
C LYS A 217 -13.48 -17.75 11.39
N LEU A 218 -12.26 -17.56 11.88
CA LEU A 218 -12.00 -16.97 13.20
C LEU A 218 -12.54 -15.55 13.32
N ALA A 219 -12.39 -14.73 12.28
CA ALA A 219 -12.94 -13.37 12.22
C ALA A 219 -14.48 -13.40 12.36
N GLY A 220 -15.14 -14.32 11.65
CA GLY A 220 -16.60 -14.53 11.78
C GLY A 220 -17.04 -14.99 13.17
N GLU A 221 -16.26 -15.83 13.84
CA GLU A 221 -16.54 -16.34 15.19
C GLU A 221 -16.30 -15.29 16.28
N THR A 222 -15.26 -14.46 16.13
CA THR A 222 -14.87 -13.44 17.12
C THR A 222 -15.54 -12.07 16.88
N GLY A 223 -16.03 -11.82 15.66
CA GLY A 223 -16.50 -10.51 15.22
C GLY A 223 -15.40 -9.47 15.09
N CYS A 224 -14.14 -9.90 14.91
CA CYS A 224 -13.00 -9.01 14.70
C CYS A 224 -13.07 -8.39 13.31
N ALA A 225 -12.77 -7.09 13.20
CA ALA A 225 -12.48 -6.45 11.95
C ALA A 225 -11.16 -6.99 11.39
N TYR A 226 -11.21 -7.76 10.30
CA TYR A 226 -10.07 -8.47 9.74
C TYR A 226 -9.67 -7.90 8.39
N HIS A 227 -8.37 -7.83 8.11
CA HIS A 227 -7.83 -7.37 6.83
C HIS A 227 -6.79 -8.36 6.32
N VAL A 228 -6.96 -8.82 5.08
CA VAL A 228 -6.03 -9.75 4.43
C VAL A 228 -5.05 -8.97 3.58
N CYS A 229 -3.75 -9.03 3.93
CA CYS A 229 -2.69 -8.35 3.20
C CYS A 229 -2.41 -9.01 1.85
N HIS A 230 -2.00 -8.22 0.86
CA HIS A 230 -1.39 -8.59 -0.44
C HIS A 230 -1.86 -9.93 -1.05
N VAL A 231 -3.17 -10.12 -1.22
CA VAL A 231 -3.75 -11.32 -1.84
C VAL A 231 -3.15 -11.56 -3.23
N SER A 232 -2.72 -12.80 -3.49
CA SER A 232 -2.08 -13.17 -4.75
C SER A 232 -2.70 -14.39 -5.46
N THR A 233 -3.58 -15.18 -4.80
CA THR A 233 -4.14 -16.42 -5.36
C THR A 233 -5.64 -16.33 -5.63
N ARG A 234 -6.13 -17.03 -6.64
CA ARG A 234 -7.56 -17.12 -6.99
C ARG A 234 -8.40 -17.74 -5.87
N GLU A 235 -7.86 -18.76 -5.21
CA GLU A 235 -8.55 -19.41 -4.09
C GLU A 235 -8.74 -18.45 -2.92
N SER A 236 -7.77 -17.58 -2.66
CA SER A 236 -7.89 -16.51 -1.66
C SER A 236 -9.04 -15.56 -1.99
N VAL A 237 -9.16 -15.13 -3.25
CA VAL A 237 -10.27 -14.30 -3.71
C VAL A 237 -11.62 -14.99 -3.49
N GLU A 238 -11.73 -16.28 -3.82
CA GLU A 238 -12.97 -17.05 -3.63
C GLU A 238 -13.33 -17.19 -2.14
N VAL A 239 -12.35 -17.48 -1.28
CA VAL A 239 -12.55 -17.59 0.17
C VAL A 239 -13.04 -16.27 0.76
N ILE A 240 -12.39 -15.15 0.40
CA ILE A 240 -12.76 -13.82 0.88
C ILE A 240 -14.16 -13.41 0.36
N ARG A 241 -14.44 -13.64 -0.93
CA ARG A 241 -15.76 -13.40 -1.54
C ARG A 241 -16.87 -14.13 -0.79
N ALA A 242 -16.64 -15.41 -0.49
CA ALA A 242 -17.57 -16.22 0.28
C ALA A 242 -17.74 -15.73 1.73
N ALA A 243 -16.67 -15.25 2.38
CA ALA A 243 -16.71 -14.68 3.72
C ALA A 243 -17.52 -13.37 3.75
N LYS A 244 -17.28 -12.46 2.81
CA LYS A 244 -18.06 -11.21 2.65
C LYS A 244 -19.55 -11.48 2.46
N ARG A 245 -19.92 -12.46 1.61
CA ARG A 245 -21.33 -12.87 1.42
C ARG A 245 -21.99 -13.37 2.69
N ARG A 246 -21.24 -13.94 3.63
CA ARG A 246 -21.74 -14.38 4.95
C ARG A 246 -21.78 -13.25 5.98
N GLY A 247 -21.38 -12.04 5.61
CA GLY A 247 -21.37 -10.86 6.49
C GLY A 247 -20.19 -10.84 7.47
N VAL A 248 -19.11 -11.56 7.17
CA VAL A 248 -17.86 -11.43 7.95
C VAL A 248 -17.26 -10.05 7.67
N ASP A 249 -16.85 -9.33 8.72
CA ASP A 249 -16.16 -8.04 8.61
C ASP A 249 -14.72 -8.25 8.12
N VAL A 250 -14.58 -8.50 6.83
CA VAL A 250 -13.29 -8.74 6.17
C VAL A 250 -13.10 -7.80 4.99
N THR A 251 -11.90 -7.24 4.89
CA THR A 251 -11.40 -6.53 3.71
C THR A 251 -10.08 -7.14 3.26
N CYS A 252 -9.66 -6.86 2.04
CA CYS A 252 -8.37 -7.31 1.53
C CYS A 252 -7.76 -6.34 0.51
N GLU A 253 -6.50 -6.54 0.25
CA GLU A 253 -5.71 -5.73 -0.65
C GLU A 253 -4.91 -6.60 -1.63
N THR A 254 -4.49 -6.01 -2.75
CA THR A 254 -3.52 -6.59 -3.68
C THR A 254 -2.59 -5.48 -4.20
N ALA A 255 -1.54 -5.85 -4.95
CA ALA A 255 -0.54 -4.90 -5.41
C ALA A 255 -0.46 -4.84 -6.94
N PRO A 256 -0.03 -3.71 -7.53
CA PRO A 256 0.05 -3.53 -8.98
C PRO A 256 0.94 -4.55 -9.68
N HIS A 257 1.99 -5.05 -9.03
CA HIS A 257 2.87 -6.06 -9.62
C HIS A 257 2.18 -7.41 -9.82
N TYR A 258 1.21 -7.83 -8.97
CA TYR A 258 0.41 -9.04 -9.18
C TYR A 258 -0.62 -8.89 -10.32
N LEU A 259 -0.97 -7.66 -10.69
CA LEU A 259 -1.94 -7.36 -11.75
C LEU A 259 -1.24 -7.17 -13.11
N ALA A 260 0.04 -6.80 -13.09
CA ALA A 260 0.83 -6.54 -14.29
C ALA A 260 1.63 -7.77 -14.77
N PHE A 261 2.15 -8.58 -13.84
CA PHE A 261 3.07 -9.67 -14.10
C PHE A 261 2.54 -11.02 -13.60
N THR A 262 3.09 -12.08 -14.17
CA THR A 262 2.87 -13.48 -13.78
C THR A 262 4.20 -14.22 -13.63
N GLN A 263 4.16 -15.50 -13.28
CA GLN A 263 5.37 -16.34 -13.27
C GLN A 263 6.08 -16.41 -14.64
N ASP A 264 5.36 -16.13 -15.74
CA ASP A 264 5.93 -16.19 -17.09
C ASP A 264 6.86 -15.00 -17.38
N ASP A 265 6.77 -13.93 -16.58
CA ASP A 265 7.62 -12.75 -16.66
C ASP A 265 8.90 -12.87 -15.80
N LEU A 266 9.04 -13.94 -15.01
CA LEU A 266 10.18 -14.16 -14.12
C LEU A 266 11.49 -14.19 -14.89
N GLN A 267 12.52 -13.63 -14.27
CA GLN A 267 13.91 -13.67 -14.72
C GLN A 267 14.80 -14.07 -13.55
N GLU A 268 16.01 -14.55 -13.83
CA GLU A 268 17.02 -14.90 -12.82
C GLU A 268 17.59 -13.66 -12.09
N ASP A 269 16.72 -12.76 -11.67
CA ASP A 269 17.03 -11.47 -11.08
C ASP A 269 16.20 -11.26 -9.80
N GLY A 270 16.86 -10.80 -8.75
CA GLY A 270 16.22 -10.52 -7.45
C GLY A 270 15.07 -9.51 -7.51
N ARG A 271 14.99 -8.66 -8.56
CA ARG A 271 13.88 -7.71 -8.75
C ARG A 271 12.52 -8.39 -8.97
N PHE A 272 12.50 -9.69 -9.25
CA PHE A 272 11.28 -10.50 -9.37
C PHE A 272 10.99 -11.33 -8.12
N LYS A 273 11.77 -11.16 -7.04
CA LYS A 273 11.57 -11.88 -5.79
C LYS A 273 10.83 -11.03 -4.77
N MET A 274 9.58 -11.37 -4.51
CA MET A 274 8.71 -10.81 -3.48
C MET A 274 7.91 -11.91 -2.80
N ASN A 275 7.27 -11.63 -1.70
CA ASN A 275 6.39 -12.54 -0.97
C ASN A 275 5.08 -11.83 -0.57
N PRO A 276 3.94 -12.30 -1.09
CA PRO A 276 3.70 -13.46 -1.97
C PRO A 276 4.44 -13.38 -3.31
N PRO A 277 4.73 -14.55 -3.95
CA PRO A 277 5.38 -14.55 -5.26
C PRO A 277 4.41 -14.21 -6.40
N LEU A 278 4.93 -13.80 -7.54
CA LEU A 278 4.15 -13.69 -8.78
C LEU A 278 3.58 -15.07 -9.15
N ARG A 279 2.27 -15.16 -9.28
CA ARG A 279 1.51 -16.38 -9.55
C ARG A 279 1.29 -16.61 -11.05
N ASP A 280 0.41 -17.50 -11.40
CA ASP A 280 0.06 -17.77 -12.79
C ASP A 280 -0.99 -16.80 -13.35
N GLN A 281 -1.31 -17.00 -14.65
CA GLN A 281 -2.29 -16.17 -15.35
C GLN A 281 -3.68 -16.26 -14.72
N ALA A 282 -4.11 -17.44 -14.27
CA ALA A 282 -5.45 -17.62 -13.71
C ALA A 282 -5.59 -16.92 -12.34
N ASP A 283 -4.52 -16.88 -11.56
CA ASP A 283 -4.48 -16.10 -10.32
C ASP A 283 -4.61 -14.60 -10.61
N ARG A 284 -3.81 -14.07 -11.55
CA ARG A 284 -3.89 -12.66 -11.96
C ARG A 284 -5.29 -12.29 -12.44
N ASP A 285 -5.91 -13.11 -13.28
CA ASP A 285 -7.23 -12.85 -13.82
C ASP A 285 -8.30 -12.85 -12.71
N ALA A 286 -8.19 -13.73 -11.72
CA ALA A 286 -9.05 -13.74 -10.53
C ALA A 286 -8.87 -12.51 -9.63
N LEU A 287 -7.64 -11.99 -9.49
CA LEU A 287 -7.41 -10.72 -8.79
C LEU A 287 -8.10 -9.55 -9.51
N ILE A 288 -8.00 -9.49 -10.84
CA ILE A 288 -8.68 -8.46 -11.66
C ILE A 288 -10.20 -8.57 -11.49
N GLU A 289 -10.75 -9.78 -11.55
CA GLU A 289 -12.18 -10.02 -11.29
C GLU A 289 -12.59 -9.55 -9.89
N GLY A 290 -11.76 -9.85 -8.89
CA GLY A 290 -11.97 -9.42 -7.50
C GLY A 290 -11.98 -7.89 -7.31
N LEU A 291 -11.18 -7.16 -8.09
CA LEU A 291 -11.23 -5.69 -8.12
C LEU A 291 -12.54 -5.17 -8.73
N LEU A 292 -12.99 -5.82 -9.79
CA LEU A 292 -14.21 -5.41 -10.51
C LEU A 292 -15.49 -5.69 -9.72
N ASP A 293 -15.57 -6.84 -9.05
CA ASP A 293 -16.75 -7.23 -8.28
C ASP A 293 -16.76 -6.72 -6.82
N GLY A 294 -15.69 -6.04 -6.40
CA GLY A 294 -15.54 -5.48 -5.05
C GLY A 294 -15.15 -6.50 -3.97
N THR A 295 -14.70 -7.68 -4.36
CA THR A 295 -14.10 -8.65 -3.43
C THR A 295 -12.77 -8.13 -2.88
N ILE A 296 -11.92 -7.55 -3.74
CA ILE A 296 -10.70 -6.85 -3.36
C ILE A 296 -11.02 -5.37 -3.18
N ASP A 297 -10.70 -4.85 -2.00
CA ASP A 297 -11.10 -3.51 -1.56
C ASP A 297 -10.08 -2.44 -1.90
N MET A 298 -8.78 -2.78 -1.97
CA MET A 298 -7.68 -1.80 -2.00
C MET A 298 -6.56 -2.23 -2.92
N LEU A 299 -5.90 -1.23 -3.50
CA LEU A 299 -4.58 -1.35 -4.13
C LEU A 299 -3.55 -0.69 -3.23
N ILE A 300 -2.56 -1.49 -2.81
CA ILE A 300 -1.42 -1.06 -1.99
C ILE A 300 -0.12 -1.33 -2.75
N THR A 301 1.00 -0.92 -2.19
CA THR A 301 2.27 -1.16 -2.88
C THR A 301 3.02 -2.36 -2.36
N ASP A 302 2.85 -2.73 -1.11
CA ASP A 302 3.80 -3.59 -0.38
C ASP A 302 5.24 -3.13 -0.63
N HIS A 303 5.45 -1.81 -0.49
CA HIS A 303 6.76 -1.21 -0.67
C HIS A 303 7.75 -1.76 0.34
N ALA A 304 8.58 -2.71 -0.10
CA ALA A 304 9.48 -3.48 0.75
C ALA A 304 10.94 -3.35 0.29
N PRO A 305 11.59 -2.20 0.54
CA PRO A 305 12.93 -1.91 0.09
C PRO A 305 13.98 -2.78 0.77
N HIS A 306 14.99 -3.16 -0.02
CA HIS A 306 16.19 -3.85 0.39
C HIS A 306 17.41 -3.22 -0.27
N SER A 307 18.60 -3.42 0.34
CA SER A 307 19.85 -2.92 -0.22
C SER A 307 20.19 -3.59 -1.56
N ARG A 308 21.02 -2.93 -2.38
CA ARG A 308 21.50 -3.50 -3.64
C ARG A 308 22.18 -4.86 -3.42
N GLU A 309 22.97 -4.98 -2.36
CA GLU A 309 23.64 -6.24 -2.02
C GLU A 309 22.62 -7.36 -1.73
N GLU A 310 21.55 -7.07 -0.98
CA GLU A 310 20.50 -8.05 -0.67
C GLU A 310 19.71 -8.48 -1.91
N LYS A 311 19.59 -7.62 -2.92
CA LYS A 311 18.82 -7.87 -4.14
C LYS A 311 19.65 -8.35 -5.34
N SER A 312 20.99 -8.36 -5.27
CA SER A 312 21.89 -8.75 -6.36
C SER A 312 22.23 -10.25 -6.41
N LYS A 313 21.53 -11.09 -5.62
CA LYS A 313 21.88 -12.51 -5.42
C LYS A 313 21.00 -13.48 -6.22
N GLY A 314 20.36 -13.01 -7.30
CA GLY A 314 19.43 -13.80 -8.13
C GLY A 314 18.12 -14.15 -7.41
N LEU A 315 17.29 -14.99 -8.00
CA LEU A 315 15.99 -15.35 -7.41
C LEU A 315 16.15 -16.11 -6.07
N GLU A 316 17.04 -17.08 -5.99
CA GLU A 316 17.13 -17.94 -4.81
C GLU A 316 17.61 -17.20 -3.56
N LYS A 317 18.66 -16.38 -3.68
CA LYS A 317 19.39 -15.84 -2.51
C LYS A 317 19.09 -14.39 -2.21
N SER A 318 18.39 -13.64 -3.08
CA SER A 318 17.97 -12.30 -2.80
C SER A 318 16.93 -12.25 -1.68
N ALA A 319 16.86 -11.15 -0.95
CA ALA A 319 15.78 -10.89 -0.01
C ALA A 319 14.43 -10.76 -0.72
N MET A 320 13.34 -11.15 -0.08
CA MET A 320 11.98 -10.98 -0.57
C MET A 320 11.50 -9.56 -0.36
N GLY A 321 10.96 -8.93 -1.39
CA GLY A 321 10.43 -7.57 -1.37
C GLY A 321 10.89 -6.74 -2.56
N VAL A 322 10.03 -5.85 -3.02
CA VAL A 322 10.26 -4.90 -4.11
C VAL A 322 9.75 -3.52 -3.72
N VAL A 323 10.21 -2.48 -4.43
CA VAL A 323 9.70 -1.12 -4.21
C VAL A 323 8.54 -0.82 -5.16
N GLY A 324 7.52 -0.11 -4.68
CA GLY A 324 6.29 0.13 -5.43
C GLY A 324 5.72 1.54 -5.33
N LEU A 325 6.03 2.35 -4.30
CA LEU A 325 5.39 3.64 -4.06
C LEU A 325 5.44 4.56 -5.29
N GLU A 326 6.59 4.74 -5.91
CA GLU A 326 6.80 5.67 -7.02
C GLU A 326 6.22 5.20 -8.37
N THR A 327 5.79 3.95 -8.47
CA THR A 327 5.25 3.37 -9.72
C THR A 327 3.81 2.93 -9.62
N SER A 328 3.23 2.85 -8.42
CA SER A 328 1.93 2.21 -8.16
C SER A 328 0.79 2.79 -9.00
N PHE A 329 0.58 4.11 -8.96
CA PHE A 329 -0.49 4.73 -9.75
C PHE A 329 -0.25 4.52 -11.24
N ALA A 330 0.95 4.82 -11.76
CA ALA A 330 1.26 4.72 -13.18
C ALA A 330 1.15 3.27 -13.70
N ALA A 331 1.59 2.28 -12.92
CA ALA A 331 1.44 0.88 -13.25
C ALA A 331 -0.03 0.46 -13.31
N SER A 332 -0.82 0.80 -12.28
CA SER A 332 -2.26 0.50 -12.24
C SER A 332 -3.02 1.22 -13.35
N TYR A 333 -2.74 2.50 -13.57
CA TYR A 333 -3.33 3.28 -14.66
C TYR A 333 -3.00 2.68 -16.03
N THR A 334 -1.76 2.32 -16.28
CA THR A 334 -1.30 1.75 -17.56
C THR A 334 -1.90 0.37 -17.81
N HIS A 335 -1.86 -0.51 -16.81
CA HIS A 335 -2.24 -1.92 -16.98
C HIS A 335 -3.74 -2.18 -16.82
N LEU A 336 -4.47 -1.31 -16.13
CA LEU A 336 -5.90 -1.50 -15.86
C LEU A 336 -6.77 -0.44 -16.56
N VAL A 337 -6.51 0.85 -16.34
CA VAL A 337 -7.39 1.91 -16.85
C VAL A 337 -7.20 2.13 -18.35
N LYS A 338 -5.96 2.29 -18.82
CA LYS A 338 -5.69 2.47 -20.26
C LYS A 338 -6.06 1.25 -21.11
N LYS A 339 -6.07 0.07 -20.53
CA LYS A 339 -6.57 -1.15 -21.19
C LYS A 339 -8.10 -1.31 -21.13
N GLY A 340 -8.80 -0.38 -20.48
CA GLY A 340 -10.26 -0.42 -20.36
C GLY A 340 -10.77 -1.53 -19.44
N ILE A 341 -9.92 -2.06 -18.55
CA ILE A 341 -10.29 -3.11 -17.58
C ILE A 341 -11.14 -2.51 -16.48
N LEU A 342 -10.73 -1.35 -15.93
CA LEU A 342 -11.52 -0.62 -14.94
C LEU A 342 -11.51 0.90 -15.21
N PRO A 343 -12.56 1.63 -14.80
CA PRO A 343 -12.59 3.09 -14.93
C PRO A 343 -11.63 3.77 -13.95
N LEU A 344 -11.22 5.00 -14.27
CA LEU A 344 -10.31 5.78 -13.44
C LEU A 344 -10.90 6.05 -12.04
N GLU A 345 -12.21 6.27 -11.96
CA GLU A 345 -12.94 6.45 -10.70
C GLU A 345 -12.76 5.25 -9.77
N LYS A 346 -12.81 4.04 -10.31
CA LYS A 346 -12.59 2.81 -9.54
C LYS A 346 -11.15 2.70 -9.07
N LEU A 347 -10.16 3.11 -9.88
CA LEU A 347 -8.77 3.15 -9.45
C LEU A 347 -8.59 4.10 -8.25
N VAL A 348 -9.21 5.28 -8.29
CA VAL A 348 -9.15 6.23 -7.16
C VAL A 348 -9.88 5.66 -5.94
N GLU A 349 -11.01 4.99 -6.12
CA GLU A 349 -11.71 4.30 -5.02
C GLU A 349 -10.77 3.30 -4.32
N LEU A 350 -10.04 2.49 -5.09
CA LEU A 350 -9.13 1.45 -4.57
C LEU A 350 -7.87 2.04 -3.89
N MET A 351 -7.38 3.18 -4.34
CA MET A 351 -6.15 3.80 -3.82
C MET A 351 -6.40 4.89 -2.77
N HIS A 352 -7.65 5.34 -2.61
CA HIS A 352 -7.99 6.41 -1.66
C HIS A 352 -9.24 6.12 -0.85
N THR A 353 -10.42 6.01 -1.49
CA THR A 353 -11.70 6.03 -0.78
C THR A 353 -11.91 4.80 0.10
N SER A 354 -11.55 3.62 -0.40
CA SER A 354 -11.70 2.37 0.35
C SER A 354 -10.73 2.25 1.52
N PRO A 355 -9.40 2.49 1.34
CA PRO A 355 -8.48 2.51 2.47
C PRO A 355 -8.81 3.61 3.48
N MET A 356 -9.20 4.82 3.03
CA MET A 356 -9.65 5.90 3.90
C MET A 356 -10.81 5.47 4.81
N ARG A 357 -11.83 4.84 4.25
CA ARG A 357 -12.99 4.37 5.02
C ARG A 357 -12.64 3.26 6.00
N ARG A 358 -11.83 2.30 5.56
CA ARG A 358 -11.51 1.12 6.39
C ARG A 358 -10.60 1.47 7.54
N PHE A 359 -9.57 2.27 7.30
CA PHE A 359 -8.53 2.58 8.29
C PHE A 359 -8.70 3.94 8.97
N GLY A 360 -9.64 4.76 8.53
CA GLY A 360 -9.95 6.03 9.16
C GLY A 360 -8.86 7.10 8.96
N CYS A 361 -8.11 7.04 7.85
CA CYS A 361 -7.06 8.00 7.51
C CYS A 361 -7.23 8.50 6.06
N GLY A 362 -6.94 9.78 5.83
CA GLY A 362 -7.14 10.44 4.53
C GLY A 362 -8.21 11.52 4.57
N THR A 363 -8.25 12.34 3.52
CA THR A 363 -9.17 13.48 3.39
C THR A 363 -9.74 13.55 1.98
N GLU A 364 -10.99 13.99 1.85
CA GLU A 364 -11.63 14.22 0.54
C GLU A 364 -11.37 15.66 0.05
N ILE A 365 -11.52 15.88 -1.29
CA ILE A 365 -11.51 17.23 -1.85
C ILE A 365 -12.88 17.88 -1.59
N ALA A 366 -12.99 18.61 -0.50
CA ALA A 366 -14.19 19.35 -0.13
C ALA A 366 -13.83 20.59 0.71
N VAL A 367 -14.67 21.63 0.62
CA VAL A 367 -14.47 22.86 1.40
C VAL A 367 -14.41 22.57 2.90
N GLY A 368 -13.42 23.12 3.57
CA GLY A 368 -13.14 22.91 5.00
C GLY A 368 -12.21 21.76 5.33
N GLN A 369 -11.97 20.84 4.39
CA GLN A 369 -11.04 19.72 4.57
C GLN A 369 -9.59 20.15 4.52
N VAL A 370 -8.71 19.38 5.14
CA VAL A 370 -7.26 19.52 5.02
C VAL A 370 -6.85 19.27 3.57
N ALA A 371 -5.91 20.06 3.08
CA ALA A 371 -5.47 20.01 1.71
C ALA A 371 -4.31 18.98 1.53
N ASP A 372 -4.64 17.70 1.66
CA ASP A 372 -3.77 16.58 1.32
C ASP A 372 -4.13 16.16 -0.11
N LEU A 373 -3.34 16.63 -1.08
CA LEU A 373 -3.70 16.63 -2.50
C LEU A 373 -2.54 16.12 -3.35
N THR A 374 -2.87 15.53 -4.50
CA THR A 374 -1.86 15.17 -5.49
C THR A 374 -2.33 15.47 -6.92
N VAL A 375 -1.41 15.89 -7.78
CA VAL A 375 -1.67 16.26 -9.18
C VAL A 375 -0.93 15.30 -10.10
N PHE A 376 -1.63 14.76 -11.08
CA PHE A 376 -1.06 13.84 -12.08
C PHE A 376 -1.28 14.33 -13.51
N ASP A 377 -0.24 14.19 -14.34
CA ASP A 377 -0.35 14.24 -15.79
C ASP A 377 -0.62 12.83 -16.34
N LEU A 378 -1.88 12.59 -16.72
CA LEU A 378 -2.33 11.28 -17.22
C LEU A 378 -1.88 11.00 -18.67
N ASN A 379 -1.26 11.96 -19.34
CA ASN A 379 -0.74 11.81 -20.72
C ASN A 379 0.77 11.55 -20.71
N LYS A 380 1.47 11.92 -19.64
CA LYS A 380 2.91 11.75 -19.54
C LYS A 380 3.27 10.26 -19.49
N THR A 381 4.06 9.85 -20.47
CA THR A 381 4.63 8.49 -20.53
C THR A 381 6.13 8.57 -20.24
N TYR A 382 6.64 7.61 -19.47
CA TYR A 382 8.06 7.54 -19.11
C TYR A 382 8.50 6.08 -18.98
N THR A 383 9.81 5.85 -19.16
CA THR A 383 10.44 4.56 -18.88
C THR A 383 10.86 4.52 -17.40
N VAL A 384 10.50 3.47 -16.70
CA VAL A 384 10.88 3.31 -15.29
C VAL A 384 12.38 3.09 -15.17
N ASP A 385 13.06 4.07 -14.56
CA ASP A 385 14.48 3.99 -14.20
C ASP A 385 14.61 3.91 -12.68
N PRO A 386 14.95 2.75 -12.11
CA PRO A 386 15.13 2.61 -10.67
C PRO A 386 16.24 3.51 -10.10
N GLU A 387 17.20 3.95 -10.91
CA GLU A 387 18.26 4.86 -10.43
C GLU A 387 17.74 6.29 -10.17
N ALA A 388 16.61 6.66 -10.78
CA ALA A 388 15.94 7.93 -10.54
C ALA A 388 15.00 7.91 -9.33
N PHE A 389 14.77 6.76 -8.68
CA PHE A 389 13.88 6.66 -7.52
C PHE A 389 14.40 7.44 -6.32
N LEU A 390 13.47 7.99 -5.54
CA LEU A 390 13.74 8.70 -4.30
C LEU A 390 13.84 7.76 -3.09
N THR A 391 13.19 6.59 -3.13
CA THR A 391 13.44 5.49 -2.18
C THR A 391 14.88 5.01 -2.27
N MET A 392 15.43 4.45 -1.20
CA MET A 392 16.75 3.82 -1.21
C MET A 392 16.76 2.49 -1.96
N GLY A 393 15.63 1.79 -2.02
CA GLY A 393 15.46 0.55 -2.77
C GLY A 393 15.52 0.76 -4.29
N ARG A 394 16.03 -0.26 -5.04
CA ARG A 394 16.15 -0.20 -6.52
C ARG A 394 15.50 -1.39 -7.21
N ALA A 395 15.04 -2.38 -6.45
CA ALA A 395 14.47 -3.59 -7.01
C ALA A 395 12.97 -3.42 -7.28
N THR A 396 12.60 -3.40 -8.55
CA THR A 396 11.21 -3.38 -9.01
C THR A 396 11.06 -4.20 -10.29
N PRO A 397 10.02 -5.02 -10.44
CA PRO A 397 9.77 -5.74 -11.69
C PRO A 397 9.43 -4.78 -12.84
N PHE A 398 9.04 -3.54 -12.55
CA PHE A 398 8.72 -2.52 -13.56
C PHE A 398 9.95 -1.87 -14.21
N ALA A 399 11.18 -2.15 -13.74
CA ALA A 399 12.40 -1.55 -14.32
C ALA A 399 12.47 -1.73 -15.84
N GLY A 400 12.67 -0.61 -16.57
CA GLY A 400 12.71 -0.58 -18.03
C GLY A 400 11.34 -0.66 -18.73
N THR A 401 10.24 -0.80 -17.99
CA THR A 401 8.89 -0.75 -18.58
C THR A 401 8.44 0.68 -18.86
N CYS A 402 7.53 0.84 -19.81
CA CYS A 402 6.95 2.12 -20.17
C CYS A 402 5.61 2.29 -19.44
N LEU A 403 5.52 3.26 -18.55
CA LEU A 403 4.32 3.58 -17.79
C LEU A 403 3.77 4.95 -18.18
N THR A 404 2.46 5.13 -17.99
CA THR A 404 1.75 6.40 -18.25
C THR A 404 1.08 6.88 -16.97
N GLY A 405 1.06 8.21 -16.74
CA GLY A 405 0.49 8.82 -15.54
C GLY A 405 1.59 9.19 -14.55
N ALA A 406 2.14 10.39 -14.67
CA ALA A 406 3.20 10.87 -13.80
C ALA A 406 2.66 11.82 -12.73
N CYS A 407 3.04 11.62 -11.48
CA CYS A 407 2.82 12.60 -10.43
C CYS A 407 3.57 13.90 -10.76
N LYS A 408 2.96 15.03 -10.48
CA LYS A 408 3.53 16.37 -10.73
C LYS A 408 3.70 17.17 -9.47
N LEU A 409 2.84 16.93 -8.47
CA LEU A 409 2.84 17.67 -7.23
C LEU A 409 2.12 16.86 -6.17
N THR A 410 2.63 16.89 -4.93
CA THR A 410 1.93 16.38 -3.74
C THR A 410 2.00 17.42 -2.64
N MET A 411 0.85 17.67 -2.03
CA MET A 411 0.67 18.60 -0.91
C MET A 411 0.17 17.85 0.32
N ILE A 412 0.71 18.20 1.47
CA ILE A 412 0.28 17.71 2.78
C ILE A 412 -0.05 18.93 3.66
N GLY A 413 -1.26 19.00 4.18
CA GLY A 413 -1.71 20.14 4.95
C GLY A 413 -1.59 21.48 4.20
N GLY A 414 -1.76 21.46 2.86
CA GLY A 414 -1.61 22.62 2.00
C GLY A 414 -0.17 23.05 1.74
N GLU A 415 0.83 22.32 2.17
CA GLU A 415 2.24 22.57 1.90
C GLU A 415 2.76 21.60 0.83
N ILE A 416 3.51 22.12 -0.16
CA ILE A 416 4.10 21.29 -1.21
C ILE A 416 5.26 20.50 -0.60
N VAL A 417 5.12 19.17 -0.51
CA VAL A 417 6.16 18.27 0.00
C VAL A 417 6.98 17.63 -1.12
N TRP A 418 6.41 17.57 -2.32
CA TRP A 418 7.10 17.16 -3.54
C TRP A 418 6.49 17.85 -4.77
N LYS A 419 7.33 18.23 -5.72
CA LYS A 419 6.91 18.68 -7.05
C LYS A 419 7.98 18.40 -8.09
N GLU A 420 7.58 18.22 -9.34
CA GLU A 420 8.49 18.18 -10.49
C GLU A 420 9.03 19.59 -10.78
N ASP A 421 10.30 19.72 -11.19
CA ASP A 421 11.00 21.03 -11.35
C ASP A 421 10.35 22.00 -12.34
N MET A 422 9.46 21.53 -13.22
CA MET A 422 8.86 22.34 -14.28
C MET A 422 7.37 22.68 -14.04
N LEU A 423 6.86 22.54 -12.81
CA LEU A 423 5.49 22.88 -12.48
C LEU A 423 5.39 24.27 -11.84
#